data_0aa48f582ffbc5adc77e8c0a1b0b1955
#
_entry.id   0aa48f582ffbc5adc77e8c0a1b0b1955
#
_cell.length_a   1.000
_cell.length_b   1.000
_cell.length_c   1.000
_cell.angle_alpha   90.00
_cell.angle_beta   90.00
_cell.angle_gamma   90.00
#
_symmetry.space_group_name_H-M   'P 1'
#
loop_
_entity.id
_entity.type
_entity.pdbx_description
1 polymer ?
#
loop_
_entity_poly.entity_id
_entity_poly.type
_entity_poly.pdbx_seq_one_letter_code
_entity_poly.pdbx_strand_id
1 'polypeptide(L)'
;YGGDAVSEAGAVFVNLNYRLGPLGFLALPELRAEAGNGSSGNYGFLDQIAALHWVRNNIASFGGDPDNVTIVGQSAGSMSVLTLQASPLAKGLFQRAVGMSGAMIDGPIRMATLQQAESDGTRLKEVWKAKSLADLRDMPADRLV
;
A
#
# COMPACT_ATOMS: atom_id res chain seq x y z
N TYR A 1 -15.52 1.79 4.69
CA TYR A 1 -16.38 2.93 4.35
C TYR A 1 -17.44 2.47 3.35
N GLY A 2 -18.71 2.80 3.59
CA GLY A 2 -19.77 2.62 2.60
C GLY A 2 -19.70 3.70 1.52
N GLY A 3 -19.96 3.34 0.28
CA GLY A 3 -19.92 4.26 -0.86
C GLY A 3 -21.27 4.87 -1.24
N ASP A 4 -22.34 4.53 -0.52
CA ASP A 4 -23.72 4.87 -0.91
C ASP A 4 -23.92 6.38 -1.12
N ALA A 5 -23.56 7.19 -0.13
CA ALA A 5 -23.69 8.65 -0.23
C ALA A 5 -22.85 9.28 -1.34
N VAL A 6 -21.69 8.68 -1.66
CA VAL A 6 -20.83 9.12 -2.75
C VAL A 6 -21.45 8.76 -4.09
N SER A 7 -22.03 7.57 -4.20
CA SER A 7 -22.71 7.11 -5.41
C SER A 7 -24.00 7.90 -5.66
N GLU A 8 -24.78 8.21 -4.61
CA GLU A 8 -25.95 9.09 -4.69
C GLU A 8 -25.60 10.51 -5.15
N ALA A 9 -24.39 10.98 -4.83
CA ALA A 9 -23.86 12.25 -5.30
C ALA A 9 -23.32 12.20 -6.76
N GLY A 10 -23.50 11.07 -7.45
CA GLY A 10 -23.14 10.92 -8.88
C GLY A 10 -21.69 10.55 -9.16
N ALA A 11 -21.00 9.93 -8.19
CA ALA A 11 -19.64 9.45 -8.39
C ALA A 11 -19.57 7.92 -8.31
N VAL A 12 -18.64 7.31 -9.03
CA VAL A 12 -18.31 5.89 -8.87
C VAL A 12 -17.39 5.74 -7.67
N PHE A 13 -17.81 4.98 -6.65
CA PHE A 13 -17.02 4.71 -5.47
C PHE A 13 -16.30 3.37 -5.60
N VAL A 14 -14.99 3.39 -5.42
CA VAL A 14 -14.14 2.20 -5.43
C VAL A 14 -13.40 2.09 -4.10
N ASN A 15 -13.53 0.98 -3.41
CA ASN A 15 -12.67 0.63 -2.30
C ASN A 15 -11.89 -0.64 -2.61
N LEU A 16 -10.77 -0.82 -1.96
CA LEU A 16 -9.88 -1.95 -2.17
C LEU A 16 -9.38 -2.51 -0.85
N ASN A 17 -9.09 -3.79 -0.84
CA ASN A 17 -8.30 -4.44 0.19
C ASN A 17 -6.86 -4.55 -0.33
N TYR A 18 -5.91 -3.97 0.38
CA TYR A 18 -4.48 -4.12 0.12
C TYR A 18 -3.82 -4.89 1.27
N ARG A 19 -2.69 -5.50 1.02
CA ARG A 19 -1.97 -6.27 2.04
C ARG A 19 -1.54 -5.37 3.19
N LEU A 20 -1.73 -5.85 4.42
CA LEU A 20 -1.42 -5.17 5.67
C LEU A 20 -0.35 -5.92 6.46
N GLY A 21 0.14 -5.28 7.53
CA GLY A 21 1.11 -5.89 8.43
C GLY A 21 2.32 -6.45 7.70
N PRO A 22 2.89 -7.55 8.19
CA PRO A 22 4.04 -8.18 7.55
C PRO A 22 3.80 -8.64 6.12
N LEU A 23 2.57 -9.04 5.78
CA LEU A 23 2.23 -9.45 4.41
C LEU A 23 2.31 -8.31 3.41
N GLY A 24 2.06 -7.08 3.86
CA GLY A 24 2.12 -5.88 3.01
C GLY A 24 3.40 -5.06 3.15
N PHE A 25 4.11 -5.18 4.28
CA PHE A 25 5.15 -4.21 4.64
C PHE A 25 6.44 -4.82 5.20
N LEU A 26 6.59 -6.15 5.24
CA LEU A 26 7.83 -6.78 5.68
C LEU A 26 8.96 -6.47 4.70
N ALA A 27 10.02 -5.85 5.18
CA ALA A 27 11.25 -5.63 4.43
C ALA A 27 12.34 -6.61 4.89
N LEU A 28 13.02 -7.22 3.93
CA LEU A 28 14.14 -8.13 4.16
C LEU A 28 15.20 -7.95 3.06
N PRO A 29 16.50 -8.11 3.39
CA PRO A 29 17.56 -8.12 2.37
C PRO A 29 17.32 -9.17 1.28
N GLU A 30 16.81 -10.35 1.65
CA GLU A 30 16.48 -11.41 0.72
C GLU A 30 15.35 -11.04 -0.24
N LEU A 31 14.30 -10.36 0.25
CA LEU A 31 13.21 -9.84 -0.58
C LEU A 31 13.71 -8.77 -1.55
N ARG A 32 14.61 -7.91 -1.10
CA ARG A 32 15.25 -6.91 -1.97
C ARG A 32 16.09 -7.55 -3.06
N ALA A 33 16.86 -8.58 -2.73
CA ALA A 33 17.67 -9.33 -3.69
C ALA A 33 16.78 -10.02 -4.74
N GLU A 34 15.67 -10.63 -4.32
CA GLU A 34 14.70 -11.29 -5.20
C GLU A 34 13.99 -10.29 -6.13
N ALA A 35 13.61 -9.12 -5.62
CA ALA A 35 12.93 -8.08 -6.40
C ALA A 35 13.79 -7.50 -7.53
N GLY A 36 15.12 -7.50 -7.38
CA GLY A 36 16.08 -7.04 -8.39
C GLY A 36 16.08 -5.53 -8.68
N ASN A 37 15.21 -4.77 -8.02
CA ASN A 37 15.05 -3.32 -8.19
C ASN A 37 15.57 -2.50 -7.00
N GLY A 38 16.22 -3.15 -6.04
CA GLY A 38 16.81 -2.52 -4.87
C GLY A 38 15.81 -2.13 -3.77
N SER A 39 14.55 -2.58 -3.83
CA SER A 39 13.54 -2.26 -2.82
C SER A 39 12.89 -3.51 -2.19
N SER A 40 12.36 -3.36 -0.98
CA SER A 40 11.48 -4.31 -0.30
C SER A 40 10.55 -3.58 0.68
N GLY A 41 9.46 -4.22 1.12
CA GLY A 41 8.61 -3.73 2.21
C GLY A 41 7.46 -2.83 1.83
N ASN A 42 7.26 -2.46 0.57
CA ASN A 42 6.20 -1.54 0.14
C ASN A 42 5.07 -2.23 -0.64
N TYR A 43 4.85 -3.51 -0.40
CA TYR A 43 3.90 -4.31 -1.20
C TYR A 43 2.45 -3.84 -1.06
N GLY A 44 2.04 -3.36 0.12
CA GLY A 44 0.72 -2.78 0.32
C GLY A 44 0.50 -1.51 -0.51
N PHE A 45 1.53 -0.66 -0.67
CA PHE A 45 1.46 0.49 -1.59
C PHE A 45 1.46 0.06 -3.04
N LEU A 46 2.19 -0.99 -3.40
CA LEU A 46 2.14 -1.54 -4.76
C LEU A 46 0.76 -2.12 -5.10
N ASP A 47 0.07 -2.73 -4.13
CA ASP A 47 -1.32 -3.17 -4.29
C ASP A 47 -2.25 -2.00 -4.60
N GLN A 48 -2.07 -0.86 -3.90
CA GLN A 48 -2.85 0.36 -4.14
C GLN A 48 -2.56 0.93 -5.53
N ILE A 49 -1.30 0.94 -5.97
CA ILE A 49 -0.92 1.37 -7.32
C ILE A 49 -1.53 0.45 -8.38
N ALA A 50 -1.50 -0.86 -8.15
CA ALA A 50 -2.15 -1.83 -9.04
C ALA A 50 -3.66 -1.58 -9.15
N ALA A 51 -4.32 -1.27 -8.03
CA ALA A 51 -5.74 -0.90 -8.04
C ALA A 51 -6.00 0.40 -8.82
N LEU A 52 -5.13 1.40 -8.73
CA LEU A 52 -5.24 2.62 -9.52
C LEU A 52 -5.07 2.36 -11.02
N HIS A 53 -4.16 1.48 -11.40
CA HIS A 53 -4.05 1.02 -12.79
C HIS A 53 -5.31 0.29 -13.25
N TRP A 54 -5.89 -0.55 -12.38
CA TRP A 54 -7.15 -1.21 -12.68
C TRP A 54 -8.28 -0.18 -12.90
N VAL A 55 -8.41 0.82 -12.02
CA VAL A 55 -9.38 1.92 -12.17
C VAL A 55 -9.19 2.60 -13.52
N ARG A 56 -7.97 3.04 -13.85
CA ARG A 56 -7.67 3.69 -15.12
C ARG A 56 -8.10 2.87 -16.34
N ASN A 57 -7.92 1.56 -16.28
CA ASN A 57 -8.18 0.68 -17.42
C ASN A 57 -9.64 0.22 -17.53
N ASN A 58 -10.42 0.29 -16.45
CA ASN A 58 -11.72 -0.37 -16.38
C ASN A 58 -12.87 0.54 -15.97
N ILE A 59 -12.63 1.67 -15.31
CA ILE A 59 -13.68 2.44 -14.65
C ILE A 59 -14.72 3.01 -15.61
N ALA A 60 -14.36 3.25 -16.86
CA ALA A 60 -15.29 3.70 -17.88
C ALA A 60 -16.45 2.70 -18.12
N SER A 61 -16.18 1.39 -17.98
CA SER A 61 -17.21 0.35 -18.08
C SER A 61 -18.22 0.38 -16.91
N PHE A 62 -17.90 1.11 -15.85
CA PHE A 62 -18.74 1.32 -14.67
C PHE A 62 -19.36 2.74 -14.64
N GLY A 63 -19.24 3.49 -15.74
CA GLY A 63 -19.74 4.86 -15.85
C GLY A 63 -18.82 5.93 -15.24
N GLY A 64 -17.62 5.56 -14.81
CA GLY A 64 -16.62 6.49 -14.26
C GLY A 64 -15.72 7.09 -15.34
N ASP A 65 -15.06 8.18 -14.99
CA ASP A 65 -14.09 8.88 -15.84
C ASP A 65 -12.66 8.59 -15.34
N PRO A 66 -11.84 7.88 -16.15
CA PRO A 66 -10.45 7.56 -15.77
C PRO A 66 -9.54 8.78 -15.65
N ASP A 67 -9.93 9.91 -16.24
CA ASP A 67 -9.20 11.18 -16.15
C ASP A 67 -9.74 12.11 -15.04
N ASN A 68 -10.67 11.62 -14.23
CA ASN A 68 -11.27 12.34 -13.10
C ASN A 68 -11.28 11.50 -11.82
N VAL A 69 -10.12 10.99 -11.44
CA VAL A 69 -9.94 10.12 -10.27
C VAL A 69 -9.50 10.94 -9.05
N THR A 70 -10.20 10.77 -7.94
CA THR A 70 -9.84 11.33 -6.64
C THR A 70 -9.52 10.19 -5.68
N ILE A 71 -8.31 10.18 -5.11
CA ILE A 71 -7.96 9.26 -4.02
C ILE A 71 -8.31 9.87 -2.67
N VAL A 72 -8.87 9.06 -1.79
CA VAL A 72 -9.32 9.52 -0.45
C VAL A 72 -8.83 8.53 0.60
N GLY A 73 -8.32 9.02 1.72
CA GLY A 73 -7.88 8.17 2.80
C GLY A 73 -7.95 8.86 4.16
N GLN A 74 -8.22 8.07 5.21
CA GLN A 74 -8.26 8.53 6.59
C GLN A 74 -7.23 7.77 7.43
N SER A 75 -6.55 8.45 8.36
CA SER A 75 -5.52 7.88 9.23
C SER A 75 -4.40 7.20 8.39
N ALA A 76 -4.19 5.90 8.51
CA ALA A 76 -3.27 5.15 7.66
C ALA A 76 -3.57 5.31 6.16
N GLY A 77 -4.85 5.45 5.78
CA GLY A 77 -5.25 5.76 4.41
C GLY A 77 -4.81 7.16 3.96
N SER A 78 -4.79 8.14 4.87
CA SER A 78 -4.21 9.47 4.59
C SER A 78 -2.70 9.38 4.35
N MET A 79 -1.99 8.59 5.15
CA MET A 79 -0.56 8.30 4.93
C MET A 79 -0.33 7.64 3.56
N SER A 80 -1.20 6.71 3.17
CA SER A 80 -1.16 6.09 1.84
C SER A 80 -1.34 7.13 0.73
N VAL A 81 -2.34 8.01 0.86
CA VAL A 81 -2.58 9.12 -0.09
C VAL A 81 -1.32 9.97 -0.27
N LEU A 82 -0.67 10.37 0.83
CA LEU A 82 0.56 11.17 0.78
C LEU A 82 1.72 10.39 0.12
N THR A 83 1.84 9.09 0.43
CA THR A 83 2.86 8.22 -0.18
C THR A 83 2.63 8.09 -1.69
N LEU A 84 1.38 7.90 -2.12
CA LEU A 84 1.03 7.81 -3.54
C LEU A 84 1.29 9.13 -4.28
N GLN A 85 1.04 10.29 -3.66
CA GLN A 85 1.38 11.60 -4.23
C GLN A 85 2.89 11.77 -4.45
N ALA A 86 3.72 11.22 -3.55
CA ALA A 86 5.18 11.27 -3.65
C ALA A 86 5.76 10.18 -4.57
N SER A 87 4.98 9.14 -4.90
CA SER A 87 5.46 7.98 -5.66
C SER A 87 5.50 8.26 -7.16
N PRO A 88 6.64 8.10 -7.83
CA PRO A 88 6.71 8.19 -9.28
C PRO A 88 5.90 7.10 -9.99
N LEU A 89 5.66 5.95 -9.33
CA LEU A 89 4.86 4.85 -9.88
C LEU A 89 3.36 5.16 -9.94
N ALA A 90 2.89 6.12 -9.14
CA ALA A 90 1.48 6.55 -9.12
C ALA A 90 1.23 7.78 -10.00
N LYS A 91 2.28 8.31 -10.66
CA LYS A 91 2.17 9.52 -11.48
C LYS A 91 1.14 9.35 -12.61
N GLY A 92 0.17 10.27 -12.64
CA GLY A 92 -0.88 10.30 -13.67
C GLY A 92 -2.01 9.30 -13.48
N LEU A 93 -2.05 8.59 -12.32
CA LEU A 93 -3.13 7.64 -12.03
C LEU A 93 -4.31 8.28 -11.30
N PHE A 94 -4.17 9.50 -10.79
CA PHE A 94 -5.22 10.27 -10.15
C PHE A 94 -4.97 11.78 -10.34
N GLN A 95 -6.02 12.58 -10.22
CA GLN A 95 -5.98 14.02 -10.42
C GLN A 95 -6.18 14.80 -9.12
N ARG A 96 -6.79 14.17 -8.09
CA ARG A 96 -7.04 14.81 -6.80
C ARG A 96 -6.77 13.84 -5.67
N ALA A 97 -6.45 14.40 -4.50
CA ALA A 97 -6.15 13.64 -3.31
C ALA A 97 -6.76 14.31 -2.07
N VAL A 98 -7.37 13.51 -1.21
CA VAL A 98 -7.93 13.94 0.08
C VAL A 98 -7.35 13.08 1.18
N GLY A 99 -6.52 13.67 2.03
CA GLY A 99 -5.97 13.01 3.21
C GLY A 99 -6.64 13.55 4.48
N MET A 100 -7.15 12.66 5.32
CA MET A 100 -7.85 13.03 6.55
C MET A 100 -7.14 12.42 7.77
N SER A 101 -6.74 13.26 8.73
CA SER A 101 -6.22 12.83 10.04
C SER A 101 -5.04 11.84 9.97
N GLY A 102 -4.08 12.10 9.08
CA GLY A 102 -2.84 11.33 8.98
C GLY A 102 -1.77 12.10 8.22
N ALA A 103 -0.54 12.04 8.72
CA ALA A 103 0.64 12.68 8.12
C ALA A 103 1.84 11.74 8.13
N MET A 104 2.68 11.83 7.10
CA MET A 104 3.94 11.08 6.97
C MET A 104 5.15 11.89 7.45
N ILE A 105 5.02 13.23 7.50
CA ILE A 105 6.07 14.15 7.92
C ILE A 105 5.68 14.71 9.28
N ASP A 106 6.59 14.70 10.24
CA ASP A 106 6.40 15.17 11.62
C ASP A 106 5.21 14.54 12.38
N GLY A 107 4.73 13.39 11.88
CA GLY A 107 3.68 12.60 12.54
C GLY A 107 4.24 11.68 13.65
N PRO A 108 3.34 11.06 14.43
CA PRO A 108 3.72 10.10 15.46
C PRO A 108 4.33 8.81 14.91
N ILE A 109 4.09 8.53 13.64
CA ILE A 109 4.65 7.37 12.92
C ILE A 109 5.73 7.90 11.98
N ARG A 110 6.97 7.51 12.23
CA ARG A 110 8.10 7.87 11.38
C ARG A 110 8.30 6.82 10.30
N MET A 111 8.60 7.26 9.08
CA MET A 111 9.06 6.37 8.04
C MET A 111 10.44 5.81 8.40
N ALA A 112 10.57 4.49 8.37
CA ALA A 112 11.87 3.83 8.52
C ALA A 112 12.67 3.97 7.22
N THR A 113 13.99 4.09 7.33
CA THR A 113 14.87 3.86 6.19
C THR A 113 14.79 2.39 5.78
N LEU A 114 15.13 2.08 4.52
CA LEU A 114 15.16 0.69 4.06
C LEU A 114 16.05 -0.19 4.95
N GLN A 115 17.23 0.31 5.33
CA GLN A 115 18.15 -0.40 6.22
C GLN A 115 17.50 -0.71 7.59
N GLN A 116 16.79 0.26 8.18
CA GLN A 116 16.11 0.05 9.45
C GLN A 116 14.97 -0.96 9.31
N ALA A 117 14.16 -0.84 8.26
CA ALA A 117 13.06 -1.75 7.99
C ALA A 117 13.54 -3.19 7.75
N GLU A 118 14.65 -3.39 7.03
CA GLU A 118 15.28 -4.70 6.83
C GLU A 118 15.86 -5.27 8.13
N SER A 119 16.43 -4.43 8.99
CA SER A 119 16.90 -4.85 10.32
C SER A 119 15.73 -5.32 11.19
N ASP A 120 14.63 -4.57 11.19
CA ASP A 120 13.42 -4.93 11.93
C ASP A 120 12.77 -6.21 11.38
N GLY A 121 12.71 -6.35 10.06
CA GLY A 121 12.24 -7.55 9.39
C GLY A 121 13.08 -8.79 9.71
N THR A 122 14.40 -8.64 9.77
CA THR A 122 15.32 -9.72 10.17
C THR A 122 15.04 -10.17 11.60
N ARG A 123 14.81 -9.24 12.53
CA ARG A 123 14.41 -9.59 13.91
C ARG A 123 13.07 -10.31 13.96
N LEU A 124 12.09 -9.89 13.17
CA LEU A 124 10.81 -10.59 13.08
C LEU A 124 11.00 -12.02 12.54
N LYS A 125 11.82 -12.20 11.51
CA LYS A 125 12.15 -13.53 10.98
C LYS A 125 12.73 -14.46 12.06
N GLU A 126 13.59 -13.93 12.94
CA GLU A 126 14.15 -14.66 14.09
C GLU A 126 13.06 -15.04 15.12
N VAL A 127 12.16 -14.08 15.46
CA VAL A 127 11.03 -14.34 16.37
C VAL A 127 10.15 -15.48 15.85
N TRP A 128 9.88 -15.50 14.54
CA TRP A 128 9.12 -16.56 13.88
C TRP A 128 9.93 -17.85 13.69
N LYS A 129 11.22 -17.85 14.01
CA LYS A 129 12.15 -18.99 13.83
C LYS A 129 12.26 -19.44 12.37
N ALA A 130 12.01 -18.54 11.43
CA ALA A 130 12.20 -18.81 10.00
C ALA A 130 13.66 -18.65 9.62
N LYS A 131 14.22 -19.63 8.91
CA LYS A 131 15.63 -19.63 8.47
C LYS A 131 15.78 -19.05 7.06
N SER A 132 14.71 -19.09 6.27
CA SER A 132 14.71 -18.69 4.86
C SER A 132 13.40 -17.96 4.47
N LEU A 133 13.37 -17.37 3.27
CA LEU A 133 12.11 -16.88 2.68
C LEU A 133 11.12 -18.01 2.40
N ALA A 134 11.60 -19.21 2.06
CA ALA A 134 10.72 -20.35 1.86
C ALA A 134 9.98 -20.69 3.15
N ASP A 135 10.68 -20.74 4.29
CA ASP A 135 10.05 -20.98 5.59
C ASP A 135 8.96 -19.95 5.91
N LEU A 136 9.20 -18.67 5.59
CA LEU A 136 8.20 -17.60 5.78
C LEU A 136 6.98 -17.81 4.87
N ARG A 137 7.20 -18.20 3.61
CA ARG A 137 6.13 -18.42 2.63
C ARG A 137 5.29 -19.65 2.95
N ASP A 138 5.89 -20.66 3.54
CA ASP A 138 5.21 -21.90 3.99
C ASP A 138 4.48 -21.72 5.33
N MET A 139 4.73 -20.59 6.02
CA MET A 139 4.10 -20.31 7.31
C MET A 139 2.64 -19.90 7.11
N PRO A 140 1.70 -20.47 7.90
CA PRO A 140 0.31 -20.02 7.90
C PRO A 140 0.20 -18.52 8.18
N ALA A 141 -0.68 -17.82 7.46
CA ALA A 141 -0.80 -16.37 7.54
C ALA A 141 -1.17 -15.87 8.94
N ASP A 142 -1.98 -16.64 9.68
CA ASP A 142 -2.38 -16.37 11.07
C ASP A 142 -1.22 -16.38 12.08
N ARG A 143 -0.08 -16.93 11.70
CA ARG A 143 1.16 -16.89 12.50
C ARG A 143 2.04 -15.69 12.20
N LEU A 144 1.78 -14.99 11.10
CA LEU A 144 2.53 -13.81 10.65
C LEU A 144 1.86 -12.49 11.05
N VAL A 145 0.61 -12.56 11.55
CA VAL A 145 -0.24 -11.39 11.91
C VAL A 145 -0.42 -11.27 13.41
#